data_533172a0601d9d412856764aa34c2ffb
#
_entry.id   533172a0601d9d412856764aa34c2ffb
#
_cell.length_a   1.000
_cell.length_b   1.000
_cell.length_c   1.000
_cell.angle_alpha   90.00
_cell.angle_beta   90.00
_cell.angle_gamma   90.00
#
_symmetry.space_group_name_H-M   'P 1'
#
loop_
_entity.id
_entity.type
_entity.pdbx_description
1 polymer ?
#
loop_
_entity_poly.entity_id
_entity_poly.type
_entity_poly.pdbx_seq_one_letter_code
_entity_poly.pdbx_strand_id
1 'polypeptide(L)' 'MSEKIPFLDMFPDCASLQDTCGGLDRAEVLDVLIERESMTMQLHTWFARMPAPVERTNIEQLLAAQFRLRGVQIQAEY' A
#
# COMPACT_ATOMS: atom_id res chain seq x y z
N MET A 1 14.64 4.39 -14.82
CA MET A 1 13.80 5.43 -14.22
C MET A 1 12.58 4.79 -13.63
N SER A 2 12.40 4.92 -12.33
CA SER A 2 11.20 4.40 -11.69
C SER A 2 10.05 5.37 -11.88
N GLU A 3 8.98 4.91 -12.44
CA GLU A 3 7.76 5.71 -12.54
C GLU A 3 7.00 5.61 -11.23
N LYS A 4 6.64 6.77 -10.69
CA LYS A 4 5.80 6.82 -9.50
C LYS A 4 4.35 6.70 -9.94
N ILE A 5 3.66 5.71 -9.40
CA ILE A 5 2.26 5.47 -9.73
C ILE A 5 1.42 5.91 -8.53
N PRO A 6 0.40 6.77 -8.72
CA PRO A 6 -0.48 7.13 -7.62
C PRO A 6 -1.05 5.87 -6.97
N PHE A 7 -1.04 5.85 -5.63
CA PHE A 7 -1.43 4.66 -4.88
C PHE A 7 -2.85 4.21 -5.23
N LEU A 8 -3.78 5.16 -5.32
CA LEU A 8 -5.17 4.84 -5.62
C LEU A 8 -5.42 4.45 -7.07
N ASP A 9 -4.50 4.79 -7.97
CA ASP A 9 -4.58 4.31 -9.36
C ASP A 9 -4.21 2.83 -9.44
N MET A 10 -3.21 2.41 -8.66
CA MET A 10 -2.80 1.02 -8.62
C MET A 10 -3.74 0.17 -7.77
N PHE A 11 -4.25 0.74 -6.69
CA PHE A 11 -5.13 0.04 -5.74
C PHE A 11 -6.41 0.84 -5.50
N PRO A 12 -7.31 0.90 -6.49
CA PRO A 12 -8.52 1.74 -6.37
C PRO A 12 -9.44 1.33 -5.24
N ASP A 13 -9.39 0.07 -4.81
CA ASP A 13 -10.23 -0.39 -3.69
C ASP A 13 -9.81 0.25 -2.36
N CYS A 14 -8.58 0.76 -2.27
CA CYS A 14 -8.11 1.45 -1.08
C CYS A 14 -8.72 2.83 -0.92
N ALA A 15 -9.46 3.33 -1.91
CA ALA A 15 -10.16 4.61 -1.78
C ALA A 15 -11.13 4.62 -0.60
N SER A 16 -11.66 3.46 -0.22
CA SER A 16 -12.55 3.35 0.94
C SER A 16 -11.82 3.66 2.26
N LEU A 17 -10.50 3.62 2.28
CA LEU A 17 -9.70 3.89 3.46
C LEU A 17 -9.28 5.36 3.59
N GLN A 18 -9.64 6.21 2.63
CA GLN A 18 -9.26 7.63 2.68
C GLN A 18 -9.78 8.34 3.93
N ASP A 19 -10.95 7.95 4.41
CA ASP A 19 -11.55 8.56 5.58
C ASP A 19 -10.76 8.23 6.86
N THR A 20 -10.10 7.07 6.88
CA THR A 20 -9.33 6.63 8.04
C THR A 20 -7.83 6.83 7.87
N CYS A 21 -7.37 6.90 6.62
CA CYS A 21 -5.95 7.10 6.31
C CYS A 21 -5.79 8.38 5.49
N GLY A 22 -5.59 9.49 6.18
CA GLY A 22 -5.42 10.78 5.52
C GLY A 22 -4.15 10.82 4.68
N GLY A 23 -4.24 11.40 3.50
CA GLY A 23 -3.09 11.54 2.60
C GLY A 23 -2.89 10.37 1.66
N LEU A 24 -3.77 9.37 1.69
CA LEU A 24 -3.66 8.22 0.79
C LEU A 24 -3.81 8.64 -0.68
N ASP A 25 -4.59 9.66 -0.94
CA ASP A 25 -4.78 10.22 -2.27
C ASP A 25 -3.50 10.84 -2.85
N ARG A 26 -2.52 11.15 -1.99
CA ARG A 26 -1.23 11.71 -2.40
C ARG A 26 -0.11 10.69 -2.35
N ALA A 27 -0.38 9.48 -1.90
CA ALA A 27 0.63 8.43 -1.83
C ALA A 27 0.99 7.94 -3.22
N GLU A 28 2.26 7.56 -3.40
CA GLU A 28 2.76 7.07 -4.68
C GLU A 28 3.51 5.76 -4.45
N VAL A 29 3.22 4.77 -5.31
CA VAL A 29 3.90 3.48 -5.27
C VAL A 29 5.22 3.60 -5.99
N LEU A 30 6.31 3.26 -5.29
CA LEU A 30 7.66 3.32 -5.84
C LEU A 30 8.10 1.97 -6.38
N ASP A 31 7.73 0.88 -5.69
CA ASP A 31 8.15 -0.46 -6.09
C ASP A 31 7.22 -1.49 -5.49
N VAL A 32 7.07 -2.61 -6.18
CA VAL A 32 6.24 -3.74 -5.73
C VAL A 32 7.02 -5.03 -5.98
N LEU A 33 7.14 -5.85 -4.95
CA LEU A 33 7.74 -7.16 -5.06
C LEU A 33 6.77 -8.21 -4.55
N ILE A 34 6.44 -9.17 -5.40
CA ILE A 34 5.54 -10.26 -5.04
C ILE A 34 6.32 -11.56 -5.00
N GLU A 35 6.28 -12.25 -3.85
CA GLU A 35 6.85 -13.58 -3.69
C GLU A 35 5.73 -14.61 -3.73
N ARG A 36 5.71 -15.41 -4.80
CA ARG A 36 4.65 -16.38 -5.01
C ARG A 36 4.75 -17.58 -4.08
N GLU A 37 5.97 -17.96 -3.72
CA GLU A 37 6.18 -19.13 -2.85
C GLU A 37 5.62 -18.89 -1.46
N SER A 38 5.85 -17.72 -0.91
CA SER A 38 5.35 -17.35 0.42
C SER A 38 3.99 -16.68 0.37
N MET A 39 3.50 -16.34 -0.82
CA MET A 39 2.25 -15.59 -1.01
C MET A 39 2.27 -14.28 -0.24
N THR A 40 3.38 -13.55 -0.37
CA THR A 40 3.56 -12.25 0.28
C THR A 40 3.89 -11.18 -0.74
N MET A 41 3.61 -9.93 -0.36
CA MET A 41 3.93 -8.77 -1.19
C MET A 41 4.65 -7.74 -0.34
N GLN A 42 5.72 -7.18 -0.91
CA GLN A 42 6.41 -6.03 -0.33
C GLN A 42 6.10 -4.81 -1.18
N LEU A 43 5.58 -3.79 -0.56
CA LEU A 43 5.12 -2.60 -1.24
C LEU A 43 5.92 -1.40 -0.72
N HIS A 44 6.69 -0.78 -1.60
CA HIS A 44 7.45 0.42 -1.26
C HIS A 44 6.64 1.62 -1.72
N THR A 45 6.18 2.43 -0.78
CA THR A 45 5.25 3.53 -1.05
C THR A 45 5.75 4.80 -0.40
N TRP A 46 5.70 5.89 -1.15
CA TRP A 46 5.95 7.22 -0.61
C TRP A 46 4.64 7.84 -0.15
N PHE A 47 4.66 8.41 1.06
CA PHE A 47 3.50 9.09 1.63
C PHE A 47 3.83 10.56 1.82
N ALA A 48 2.91 11.45 1.45
CA ALA A 48 3.04 12.87 1.75
C ALA A 48 3.00 13.12 3.25
N ARG A 49 2.35 12.22 3.99
CA ARG A 49 2.28 12.23 5.44
C ARG A 49 2.42 10.81 5.93
N MET A 50 3.33 10.59 6.88
CA MET A 50 3.57 9.23 7.42
C MET A 50 2.29 8.70 8.07
N PRO A 51 1.79 7.55 7.62
CA PRO A 51 0.59 6.97 8.23
C PRO A 51 0.89 6.41 9.62
N ALA A 52 -0.13 6.41 10.48
CA ALA A 52 -0.02 5.74 11.78
C ALA A 52 0.10 4.22 11.56
N PRO A 53 0.72 3.48 12.51
CA PRO A 53 0.85 2.03 12.36
C PRO A 53 -0.48 1.31 12.13
N VAL A 54 -1.56 1.76 12.77
CA VAL A 54 -2.88 1.15 12.58
C VAL A 54 -3.41 1.39 11.17
N GLU A 55 -3.16 2.57 10.62
CA GLU A 55 -3.57 2.90 9.25
C GLU A 55 -2.81 2.03 8.24
N ARG A 56 -1.51 1.87 8.44
CA ARG A 56 -0.69 1.01 7.59
C ARG A 56 -1.16 -0.44 7.65
N THR A 57 -1.46 -0.93 8.85
CA THR A 57 -1.97 -2.29 9.04
C THR A 57 -3.30 -2.50 8.31
N ASN A 58 -4.20 -1.52 8.36
CA ASN A 58 -5.46 -1.60 7.66
C ASN A 58 -5.28 -1.72 6.14
N ILE A 59 -4.33 -0.95 5.59
CA ILE A 59 -4.03 -1.03 4.16
C ILE A 59 -3.46 -2.41 3.83
N GLU A 60 -2.52 -2.91 4.63
CA GLU A 60 -1.92 -4.21 4.42
C GLU A 60 -2.95 -5.32 4.45
N GLN A 61 -3.87 -5.28 5.39
CA GLN A 61 -4.93 -6.29 5.50
C GLN A 61 -5.89 -6.24 4.31
N LEU A 62 -6.26 -5.05 3.87
CA LEU A 62 -7.14 -4.91 2.72
C LEU A 62 -6.48 -5.50 1.47
N LEU A 63 -5.22 -5.16 1.22
CA LEU A 63 -4.51 -5.66 0.05
C LEU A 63 -4.29 -7.16 0.12
N ALA A 64 -3.98 -7.70 1.29
CA ALA A 64 -3.81 -9.13 1.45
C ALA A 64 -5.11 -9.87 1.12
N ALA A 65 -6.24 -9.36 1.58
CA ALA A 65 -7.53 -9.96 1.28
C ALA A 65 -7.88 -9.85 -0.20
N GLN A 66 -7.62 -8.69 -0.81
CA GLN A 66 -7.95 -8.43 -2.20
C GLN A 66 -7.18 -9.34 -3.16
N PHE A 67 -5.90 -9.53 -2.90
CA PHE A 67 -5.03 -10.34 -3.75
C PHE A 67 -4.83 -11.76 -3.23
N ARG A 68 -5.54 -12.14 -2.17
CA ARG A 68 -5.46 -13.48 -1.56
C ARG A 68 -4.03 -13.85 -1.17
N LEU A 69 -3.35 -12.90 -0.55
CA LEU A 69 -1.98 -13.09 -0.07
C LEU A 69 -1.99 -13.44 1.41
N ARG A 70 -0.94 -14.11 1.87
CA ARG A 70 -0.76 -14.40 3.29
C ARG A 70 -0.36 -13.17 4.07
N GLY A 71 0.33 -12.25 3.42
CA GLY A 71 0.76 -11.02 4.07
C GLY A 71 1.18 -9.99 3.06
N VAL A 72 1.03 -8.73 3.46
CA VAL A 72 1.50 -7.57 2.71
C VAL A 72 2.31 -6.72 3.67
N GLN A 73 3.51 -6.34 3.27
CA GLN A 73 4.37 -5.47 4.05
C GLN A 73 4.59 -4.17 3.30
N ILE A 74 4.26 -3.06 3.94
CA ILE A 74 4.44 -1.74 3.35
C ILE A 74 5.69 -1.12 3.96
N GLN A 75 6.63 -0.76 3.08
CA GLN A 75 7.78 0.07 3.44
C GLN A 75 7.42 1.50 3.10
N ALA A 76 7.17 2.30 4.13
CA ALA A 76 6.72 3.66 3.94
C ALA A 76 7.92 4.61 3.87
N GLU A 77 7.94 5.43 2.84
CA GLU A 77 8.85 6.57 2.75
C GLU A 77 8.08 7.86 2.96
N TYR A 78 8.77 8.81 3.57
CA TYR A 78 8.13 10.06 3.94
C TYR A 78 8.98 11.24 3.50
#